data_926537adcc7bb30e0ec21ed9fcbd7525
#
_entry.id   926537adcc7bb30e0ec21ed9fcbd7525
#
_cell.length_a   1.000
_cell.length_b   1.000
_cell.length_c   1.000
_cell.angle_alpha   90.00
_cell.angle_beta   90.00
_cell.angle_gamma   90.00
#
_symmetry.space_group_name_H-M   'P 1'
#
loop_
_entity.id
_entity.type
_entity.pdbx_description
1 polymer ?
#
loop_
_entity_poly.entity_id
_entity_poly.type
_entity_poly.pdbx_seq_one_letter_code
_entity_poly.pdbx_strand_id
1 'polypeptide(L)'
;QIEWALEYKLPIVVHSREAFDYIYKVMEPYKNTALTGIFHSFTGNAEEAARLLEFGGFMLGINGVVTFKKSSLPDTLLTVPLERIVLETDSPYLTPAPNRGKRNESANVHDTFLKLVEIYRTTPEHLSQATSENALKVFGMVK
;
A
#
# COMPACT_ATOMS: atom_id res chain seq x y z
N GLN A 1 -20.46 0.72 -1.54
CA GLN A 1 -19.32 -0.06 -2.08
C GLN A 1 -18.76 -1.04 -1.05
N ILE A 2 -18.56 -0.64 0.20
CA ILE A 2 -18.11 -1.55 1.28
C ILE A 2 -19.12 -2.72 1.45
N GLU A 3 -20.41 -2.42 1.50
CA GLU A 3 -21.47 -3.45 1.61
C GLU A 3 -21.40 -4.44 0.42
N TRP A 4 -21.23 -3.93 -0.78
CA TRP A 4 -21.08 -4.78 -1.96
C TRP A 4 -19.80 -5.63 -1.91
N ALA A 5 -18.69 -5.07 -1.45
CA ALA A 5 -17.45 -5.82 -1.28
C ALA A 5 -17.64 -6.99 -0.32
N LEU A 6 -18.35 -6.78 0.79
CA LEU A 6 -18.71 -7.85 1.75
C LEU A 6 -19.64 -8.88 1.14
N GLU A 7 -20.71 -8.44 0.47
CA GLU A 7 -21.72 -9.29 -0.16
C GLU A 7 -21.10 -10.21 -1.20
N TYR A 8 -20.28 -9.62 -2.10
CA TYR A 8 -19.66 -10.36 -3.19
C TYR A 8 -18.29 -10.96 -2.84
N LYS A 9 -17.82 -10.78 -1.61
CA LYS A 9 -16.50 -11.25 -1.14
C LYS A 9 -15.35 -10.76 -2.04
N LEU A 10 -15.40 -9.48 -2.40
CA LEU A 10 -14.40 -8.83 -3.24
C LEU A 10 -13.54 -7.89 -2.39
N PRO A 11 -12.24 -7.77 -2.68
CA PRO A 11 -11.41 -6.74 -2.06
C PRO A 11 -11.80 -5.36 -2.59
N ILE A 12 -11.58 -4.32 -1.76
CA ILE A 12 -11.75 -2.93 -2.19
C ILE A 12 -10.41 -2.20 -2.23
N VAL A 13 -10.31 -1.23 -3.13
CA VAL A 13 -9.19 -0.29 -3.19
C VAL A 13 -9.69 1.06 -2.72
N VAL A 14 -9.15 1.52 -1.59
CA VAL A 14 -9.56 2.76 -0.95
C VAL A 14 -8.55 3.86 -1.28
N HIS A 15 -8.99 4.89 -1.99
CA HIS A 15 -8.19 6.08 -2.23
C HIS A 15 -8.38 7.11 -1.11
N SER A 16 -7.27 7.56 -0.51
CA SER A 16 -7.27 8.60 0.52
C SER A 16 -6.32 9.73 0.14
N ARG A 17 -6.88 10.91 -0.04
CA ARG A 17 -6.10 12.15 -0.17
C ARG A 17 -6.64 13.19 0.79
N GLU A 18 -5.86 13.53 1.82
CA GLU A 18 -6.24 14.48 2.86
C GLU A 18 -7.59 14.15 3.53
N ALA A 19 -7.96 12.87 3.58
CA ALA A 19 -9.26 12.38 4.04
C ALA A 19 -9.17 11.22 5.04
N PHE A 20 -8.02 11.04 5.69
CA PHE A 20 -7.74 9.91 6.57
C PHE A 20 -8.82 9.69 7.63
N ASP A 21 -9.15 10.74 8.42
CA ASP A 21 -10.13 10.61 9.51
C ASP A 21 -11.53 10.29 9.02
N TYR A 22 -11.93 10.82 7.85
CA TYR A 22 -13.21 10.49 7.24
C TYR A 22 -13.27 9.03 6.81
N ILE A 23 -12.23 8.54 6.16
CA ILE A 23 -12.13 7.14 5.72
C ILE A 23 -12.14 6.22 6.93
N TYR A 24 -11.30 6.50 7.92
CA TYR A 24 -11.24 5.71 9.14
C TYR A 24 -12.62 5.62 9.82
N LYS A 25 -13.29 6.76 10.01
CA LYS A 25 -14.64 6.82 10.61
C LYS A 25 -15.68 6.02 9.82
N VAL A 26 -15.65 6.10 8.49
CA VAL A 26 -16.59 5.35 7.64
C VAL A 26 -16.32 3.86 7.69
N MET A 27 -15.06 3.47 7.78
CA MET A 27 -14.65 2.06 7.78
C MET A 27 -14.68 1.42 9.16
N GLU A 28 -14.63 2.19 10.25
CA GLU A 28 -14.55 1.69 11.62
C GLU A 28 -15.61 0.60 11.96
N PRO A 29 -16.89 0.72 11.53
CA PRO A 29 -17.88 -0.34 11.76
C PRO A 29 -17.53 -1.68 11.10
N TYR A 30 -16.64 -1.69 10.12
CA TYR A 30 -16.27 -2.88 9.35
C TYR A 30 -14.93 -3.50 9.79
N LYS A 31 -14.31 -2.99 10.85
CA LYS A 31 -12.99 -3.38 11.34
C LYS A 31 -12.86 -4.89 11.64
N ASN A 32 -13.92 -5.49 12.16
CA ASN A 32 -13.96 -6.91 12.54
C ASN A 32 -14.76 -7.77 11.55
N THR A 33 -14.88 -7.35 10.31
CA THR A 33 -15.56 -8.09 9.26
C THR A 33 -14.57 -8.84 8.37
N ALA A 34 -15.07 -9.60 7.41
CA ALA A 34 -14.26 -10.26 6.40
C ALA A 34 -13.80 -9.34 5.24
N LEU A 35 -13.97 -8.01 5.40
CA LEU A 35 -13.57 -7.04 4.40
C LEU A 35 -12.05 -7.05 4.21
N THR A 36 -11.62 -7.12 2.96
CA THR A 36 -10.21 -7.07 2.57
C THR A 36 -9.97 -5.94 1.58
N GLY A 37 -8.73 -5.48 1.44
CA GLY A 37 -8.43 -4.45 0.45
C GLY A 37 -7.07 -3.80 0.58
N ILE A 38 -6.94 -2.68 -0.11
CA ILE A 38 -5.72 -1.90 -0.17
C ILE A 38 -6.06 -0.44 0.12
N PHE A 39 -5.34 0.19 1.05
CA PHE A 39 -5.27 1.63 1.16
C PHE A 39 -4.27 2.13 0.12
N HIS A 40 -4.80 2.50 -1.04
CA HIS A 40 -4.04 2.86 -2.22
C HIS A 40 -3.28 4.17 -2.02
N SER A 41 -2.06 4.21 -2.57
CA SER A 41 -1.19 5.40 -2.58
C SER A 41 -0.99 6.00 -1.19
N PHE A 42 -0.68 5.13 -0.21
CA PHE A 42 -0.49 5.55 1.18
C PHE A 42 0.71 6.50 1.30
N THR A 43 0.48 7.66 1.87
CA THR A 43 1.49 8.71 2.11
C THR A 43 1.40 9.30 3.51
N GLY A 44 0.70 8.62 4.42
CA GLY A 44 0.47 9.05 5.78
C GLY A 44 1.68 8.86 6.71
N ASN A 45 1.47 9.23 7.96
CA ASN A 45 2.45 9.05 9.04
C ASN A 45 2.29 7.70 9.76
N ALA A 46 3.15 7.44 10.75
CA ALA A 46 3.15 6.18 11.50
C ALA A 46 1.86 5.92 12.29
N GLU A 47 1.24 6.97 12.84
CA GLU A 47 -0.04 6.85 13.55
C GLU A 47 -1.18 6.47 12.61
N GLU A 48 -1.25 7.14 11.45
CA GLU A 48 -2.23 6.82 10.41
C GLU A 48 -2.04 5.41 9.87
N ALA A 49 -0.78 4.99 9.63
CA ALA A 49 -0.46 3.62 9.23
C ALA A 49 -0.95 2.60 10.27
N ALA A 50 -0.64 2.82 11.55
CA ALA A 50 -1.04 1.93 12.63
C ALA A 50 -2.57 1.78 12.70
N ARG A 51 -3.30 2.90 12.63
CA ARG A 51 -4.78 2.90 12.65
C ARG A 51 -5.38 2.18 11.45
N LEU A 52 -4.85 2.40 10.23
CA LEU A 52 -5.32 1.70 9.04
C LEU A 52 -5.04 0.19 9.10
N LEU A 53 -3.93 -0.21 9.67
CA LEU A 53 -3.56 -1.61 9.80
C LEU A 53 -4.32 -2.37 10.91
N GLU A 54 -5.13 -1.68 11.71
CA GLU A 54 -6.14 -2.32 12.56
C GLU A 54 -7.21 -3.06 11.75
N PHE A 55 -7.41 -2.70 10.49
CA PHE A 55 -8.21 -3.47 9.54
C PHE A 55 -7.39 -4.67 9.04
N GLY A 56 -7.57 -5.83 9.70
CA GLY A 56 -6.71 -7.00 9.52
C GLY A 56 -6.58 -7.52 8.10
N GLY A 57 -7.61 -7.33 7.25
CA GLY A 57 -7.63 -7.75 5.85
C GLY A 57 -7.03 -6.74 4.86
N PHE A 58 -6.45 -5.62 5.34
CA PHE A 58 -5.96 -4.54 4.49
C PHE A 58 -4.44 -4.45 4.44
N MET A 59 -3.93 -3.99 3.30
CA MET A 59 -2.53 -3.68 3.03
C MET A 59 -2.38 -2.19 2.69
N LEU A 60 -1.18 -1.65 2.85
CA LEU A 60 -0.84 -0.30 2.36
C LEU A 60 -0.23 -0.41 0.97
N GLY A 61 -0.78 0.33 0.00
CA GLY A 61 -0.23 0.43 -1.35
C GLY A 61 0.90 1.45 -1.40
N ILE A 62 2.09 1.01 -1.81
CA ILE A 62 3.29 1.83 -1.84
C ILE A 62 3.75 2.05 -3.28
N ASN A 63 3.84 3.31 -3.68
CA ASN A 63 4.23 3.73 -5.02
C ASN A 63 5.50 4.59 -5.04
N GLY A 64 5.79 5.22 -6.17
CA GLY A 64 6.99 6.01 -6.41
C GLY A 64 7.25 7.16 -5.43
N VAL A 65 6.23 7.61 -4.66
CA VAL A 65 6.39 8.66 -3.64
C VAL A 65 7.46 8.30 -2.59
N VAL A 66 7.65 7.02 -2.31
CA VAL A 66 8.68 6.55 -1.35
C VAL A 66 10.10 6.94 -1.77
N THR A 67 10.32 7.24 -3.06
CA THR A 67 11.63 7.66 -3.60
C THR A 67 11.83 9.16 -3.59
N PHE A 68 10.83 9.97 -3.22
CA PHE A 68 10.90 11.43 -3.32
C PHE A 68 11.73 12.01 -2.18
N LYS A 69 12.61 12.98 -2.51
CA LYS A 69 13.56 13.60 -1.56
C LYS A 69 12.89 14.21 -0.31
N LYS A 70 11.64 14.67 -0.43
CA LYS A 70 10.91 15.30 0.68
C LYS A 70 9.86 14.39 1.30
N SER A 71 9.82 13.12 0.91
CA SER A 71 8.85 12.16 1.45
C SER A 71 9.28 11.71 2.84
N SER A 72 8.35 11.74 3.80
CA SER A 72 8.51 11.11 5.13
C SER A 72 8.15 9.63 5.11
N LEU A 73 7.64 9.13 3.98
CA LEU A 73 7.18 7.74 3.86
C LEU A 73 8.26 6.70 4.20
N PRO A 74 9.55 6.88 3.85
CA PRO A 74 10.60 5.96 4.28
C PRO A 74 10.66 5.76 5.80
N ASP A 75 10.56 6.84 6.59
CA ASP A 75 10.58 6.77 8.05
C ASP A 75 9.32 6.10 8.60
N THR A 76 8.15 6.42 8.03
CA THR A 76 6.88 5.77 8.36
C THR A 76 6.95 4.25 8.14
N LEU A 77 7.52 3.81 7.01
CA LEU A 77 7.59 2.39 6.66
C LEU A 77 8.49 1.56 7.58
N LEU A 78 9.41 2.18 8.33
CA LEU A 78 10.16 1.48 9.38
C LEU A 78 9.25 0.96 10.52
N THR A 79 8.05 1.50 10.66
CA THR A 79 7.05 1.06 11.66
C THR A 79 5.99 0.11 11.09
N VAL A 80 6.02 -0.14 9.78
CA VAL A 80 5.03 -0.98 9.07
C VAL A 80 5.64 -2.34 8.76
N PRO A 81 5.01 -3.46 9.16
CA PRO A 81 5.49 -4.79 8.79
C PRO A 81 5.49 -4.99 7.27
N LEU A 82 6.53 -5.66 6.75
CA LEU A 82 6.64 -5.96 5.31
C LEU A 82 5.45 -6.78 4.80
N GLU A 83 4.86 -7.61 5.64
CA GLU A 83 3.69 -8.43 5.35
C GLU A 83 2.39 -7.63 5.18
N ARG A 84 2.46 -6.31 5.35
CA ARG A 84 1.30 -5.42 5.30
C ARG A 84 1.40 -4.37 4.19
N ILE A 85 2.31 -4.53 3.23
CA ILE A 85 2.46 -3.65 2.09
C ILE A 85 2.29 -4.39 0.76
N VAL A 86 1.82 -3.65 -0.25
CA VAL A 86 1.83 -4.07 -1.66
C VAL A 86 2.46 -2.98 -2.52
N LEU A 87 3.00 -3.36 -3.68
CA LEU A 87 3.59 -2.44 -4.63
C LEU A 87 2.56 -1.97 -5.64
N GLU A 88 2.66 -0.70 -6.01
CA GLU A 88 1.84 -0.10 -7.05
C GLU A 88 2.60 1.02 -7.77
N THR A 89 2.07 1.56 -8.85
CA THR A 89 2.77 2.58 -9.65
C THR A 89 2.05 3.91 -9.70
N ASP A 90 0.73 3.91 -9.69
CA ASP A 90 -0.12 5.07 -9.97
C ASP A 90 0.12 5.68 -11.37
N SER A 91 0.62 4.84 -12.30
CA SER A 91 0.89 5.28 -13.68
C SER A 91 -0.36 5.87 -14.34
N PRO A 92 -0.21 6.95 -15.11
CA PRO A 92 1.02 7.58 -15.62
C PRO A 92 1.63 8.66 -14.70
N TYR A 93 1.20 8.74 -13.45
CA TYR A 93 1.62 9.72 -12.45
C TYR A 93 2.67 9.14 -11.47
N LEU A 94 3.16 9.97 -10.55
CA LEU A 94 4.01 9.61 -9.42
C LEU A 94 5.29 8.85 -9.78
N THR A 95 5.88 9.17 -10.94
CA THR A 95 7.12 8.54 -11.43
C THR A 95 8.19 8.55 -10.36
N PRO A 96 8.77 7.40 -9.98
CA PRO A 96 9.82 7.33 -8.98
C PRO A 96 11.13 7.98 -9.45
N ALA A 97 12.02 8.31 -8.52
CA ALA A 97 13.40 8.60 -8.86
C ALA A 97 14.09 7.30 -9.41
N PRO A 98 15.02 7.39 -10.41
CA PRO A 98 15.57 8.61 -10.97
C PRO A 98 14.73 9.25 -12.09
N ASN A 99 13.61 8.64 -12.46
CA ASN A 99 12.82 9.01 -13.63
C ASN A 99 11.82 10.18 -13.39
N ARG A 100 11.97 10.94 -12.30
CA ARG A 100 11.12 12.10 -11.98
C ARG A 100 10.97 13.06 -13.17
N GLY A 101 9.72 13.55 -13.37
CA GLY A 101 9.40 14.49 -14.46
C GLY A 101 9.08 13.83 -15.79
N LYS A 102 9.27 12.53 -15.93
CA LYS A 102 8.82 11.74 -17.09
C LYS A 102 7.45 11.13 -16.82
N ARG A 103 6.77 10.68 -17.85
CA ARG A 103 5.55 9.86 -17.72
C ARG A 103 5.90 8.54 -17.03
N ASN A 104 5.09 8.18 -16.02
CA ASN A 104 5.26 6.91 -15.32
C ASN A 104 4.70 5.75 -16.13
N GLU A 105 5.25 4.55 -15.92
CA GLU A 105 4.79 3.29 -16.49
C GLU A 105 4.99 2.13 -15.50
N SER A 106 4.33 1.01 -15.73
CA SER A 106 4.35 -0.12 -14.79
C SER A 106 5.75 -0.66 -14.53
N ALA A 107 6.66 -0.58 -15.51
CA ALA A 107 8.05 -1.00 -15.36
C ALA A 107 8.79 -0.24 -14.25
N ASN A 108 8.41 1.02 -13.97
CA ASN A 108 9.04 1.83 -12.95
C ASN A 108 8.71 1.38 -11.52
N VAL A 109 7.85 0.38 -11.33
CA VAL A 109 7.67 -0.28 -10.02
C VAL A 109 8.99 -0.83 -9.48
N HIS A 110 9.91 -1.15 -10.38
CA HIS A 110 11.25 -1.62 -10.01
C HIS A 110 12.03 -0.61 -9.16
N ASP A 111 11.95 0.68 -9.47
CA ASP A 111 12.64 1.73 -8.70
C ASP A 111 12.02 1.86 -7.28
N THR A 112 10.68 1.73 -7.18
CA THR A 112 9.98 1.65 -5.88
C THR A 112 10.43 0.43 -5.09
N PHE A 113 10.50 -0.72 -5.74
CA PHE A 113 10.97 -1.99 -5.16
C PHE A 113 12.39 -1.87 -4.59
N LEU A 114 13.33 -1.36 -5.36
CA LEU A 114 14.72 -1.18 -4.89
C LEU A 114 14.79 -0.26 -3.67
N LYS A 115 13.99 0.80 -3.65
CA LYS A 115 13.92 1.69 -2.47
C LYS A 115 13.38 0.97 -1.24
N LEU A 116 12.43 0.09 -1.39
CA LEU A 116 11.89 -0.71 -0.27
C LEU A 116 12.90 -1.76 0.24
N VAL A 117 13.69 -2.37 -0.65
CA VAL A 117 14.81 -3.25 -0.24
C VAL A 117 15.77 -2.51 0.70
N GLU A 118 16.10 -1.25 0.38
CA GLU A 118 16.93 -0.38 1.20
C GLU A 118 16.28 -0.07 2.56
N ILE A 119 15.00 0.36 2.56
CA ILE A 119 14.27 0.76 3.76
C ILE A 119 14.14 -0.42 4.74
N TYR A 120 13.70 -1.57 4.25
CA TYR A 120 13.51 -2.76 5.08
C TYR A 120 14.79 -3.52 5.39
N ARG A 121 15.94 -3.09 4.80
CA ARG A 121 17.25 -3.76 4.96
C ARG A 121 17.17 -5.27 4.74
N THR A 122 16.46 -5.65 3.70
CA THR A 122 16.17 -7.06 3.34
C THR A 122 16.79 -7.42 2.01
N THR A 123 16.65 -8.68 1.60
CA THR A 123 17.10 -9.08 0.25
C THR A 123 16.00 -8.83 -0.80
N PRO A 124 16.38 -8.62 -2.08
CA PRO A 124 15.42 -8.51 -3.18
C PRO A 124 14.47 -9.70 -3.26
N GLU A 125 14.97 -10.92 -3.04
CA GLU A 125 14.19 -12.16 -3.09
C GLU A 125 13.11 -12.16 -2.01
N HIS A 126 13.48 -11.82 -0.77
CA HIS A 126 12.53 -11.78 0.35
C HIS A 126 11.48 -10.69 0.15
N LEU A 127 11.87 -9.47 -0.27
CA LEU A 127 10.91 -8.41 -0.55
C LEU A 127 9.94 -8.82 -1.67
N SER A 128 10.47 -9.38 -2.77
CA SER A 128 9.66 -9.83 -3.90
C SER A 128 8.66 -10.90 -3.48
N GLN A 129 9.11 -11.89 -2.71
CA GLN A 129 8.23 -12.93 -2.19
C GLN A 129 7.13 -12.35 -1.31
N ALA A 130 7.49 -11.57 -0.29
CA ALA A 130 6.54 -11.01 0.68
C ALA A 130 5.47 -10.13 -0.01
N THR A 131 5.88 -9.19 -0.88
CA THR A 131 4.93 -8.28 -1.55
C THR A 131 4.04 -9.00 -2.55
N SER A 132 4.56 -10.04 -3.23
CA SER A 132 3.75 -10.89 -4.13
C SER A 132 2.72 -11.71 -3.34
N GLU A 133 3.12 -12.35 -2.25
CA GLU A 133 2.22 -13.09 -1.38
C GLU A 133 1.13 -12.18 -0.78
N ASN A 134 1.49 -10.96 -0.37
CA ASN A 134 0.54 -9.98 0.13
C ASN A 134 -0.51 -9.61 -0.92
N ALA A 135 -0.10 -9.35 -2.16
CA ALA A 135 -1.03 -9.07 -3.25
C ALA A 135 -1.96 -10.26 -3.53
N LEU A 136 -1.40 -11.47 -3.59
CA LEU A 136 -2.19 -12.70 -3.79
C LEU A 136 -3.21 -12.91 -2.68
N LYS A 137 -2.86 -12.64 -1.41
CA LYS A 137 -3.79 -12.71 -0.26
C LYS A 137 -4.97 -11.75 -0.43
N VAL A 138 -4.69 -10.49 -0.81
CA VAL A 138 -5.76 -9.48 -1.00
C VAL A 138 -6.72 -9.89 -2.10
N PHE A 139 -6.20 -10.35 -3.23
CA PHE A 139 -7.04 -10.68 -4.40
C PHE A 139 -7.60 -12.11 -4.38
N GLY A 140 -7.37 -12.89 -3.32
CA GLY A 140 -7.90 -14.25 -3.20
C GLY A 140 -7.34 -15.23 -4.25
N MET A 141 -6.17 -14.95 -4.80
CA MET A 141 -5.52 -15.78 -5.83
C MET A 141 -4.65 -16.90 -5.23
N VAL A 142 -4.55 -16.95 -3.92
CA VAL A 142 -3.92 -18.06 -3.18
C VAL A 142 -5.01 -19.05 -2.82
N LYS A 143 -4.95 -20.24 -3.35
CA LYS A 143 -5.78 -21.37 -2.98
C LYS A 143 -5.15 -22.13 -1.81
#